data_2c3b705b261c53f2f327f69d903fd8d0
#
_entry.id   2c3b705b261c53f2f327f69d903fd8d0
#
_cell.length_a   1.000
_cell.length_b   1.000
_cell.length_c   1.000
_cell.angle_alpha   90.00
_cell.angle_beta   90.00
_cell.angle_gamma   90.00
#
_symmetry.space_group_name_H-M   'P 1'
#
loop_
_entity.id
_entity.type
_entity.pdbx_description
1 polymer ?
#
loop_
_entity_poly.entity_id
_entity_poly.type
_entity_poly.pdbx_seq_one_letter_code
_entity_poly.pdbx_strand_id
1 'polypeptide(L)'
;AFLTQDRCCVIHPTGTGKSFISLALIADHLDDNILYVTSYAKDLQQFESKMNEYLGDCENVDTCLYSGLQRIPYKVYTYIILNEMHRAGAAEWERFLKVLLKQLPDAKILGLTATPIRYLDDNRNMAEELFDGNIVSEITLQDAILQGLLPVPHYITGVFSYEEDIRKAEQKLLDNKEKKEYTKAKCILEQAKRNLELSKGIDQIFREKMEKTHGKYLVFCRNYEHMQQMMEKSREWFSWLDTKPHLYQLHSLDHDESAFSQFLNDESDTLRLLFCINMLNEGVHAPGIDGVICFRPTESLNVYLQQIGRALCTGNAEHPYIFDIVNNAEGLAPVQDFWNGVIQSFKEKGQDMDRYFEVYSRDIELTDLLNQFSLLTSSASWDDYYQICKKYAKKHGSLIMSQSYEEDGLFPARWLATQRRRYAGKIKPAMTEEEIRLLNEIGMDWDPRDINGRWKYWYKKLWEYKEKHGDLNIPASNDSEYKPLYTWTNSQRYRKAGKDGYP
;
A
#
# COMPACT_ATOMS: atom_id res chain seq x y z
N ALA A 1 -5.36 14.08 -26.47
CA ALA A 1 -6.28 12.95 -26.26
C ALA A 1 -7.62 13.44 -25.69
N PHE A 2 -7.65 14.24 -24.63
CA PHE A 2 -8.90 14.72 -24.00
C PHE A 2 -9.82 15.50 -24.95
N LEU A 3 -9.26 16.29 -25.88
CA LEU A 3 -10.03 17.09 -26.83
C LEU A 3 -10.84 16.25 -27.82
N THR A 4 -10.47 14.99 -28.03
CA THR A 4 -11.13 14.09 -29.01
C THR A 4 -12.11 13.11 -28.36
N GLN A 5 -12.25 13.16 -27.03
CA GLN A 5 -13.07 12.21 -26.24
C GLN A 5 -13.94 12.98 -25.25
N ASP A 6 -15.19 12.55 -25.09
CA ASP A 6 -16.14 13.24 -24.19
C ASP A 6 -15.87 12.93 -22.72
N ARG A 7 -15.33 11.74 -22.43
CA ARG A 7 -15.00 11.30 -21.06
C ARG A 7 -13.69 10.55 -21.05
N CYS A 8 -12.78 10.96 -20.20
CA CYS A 8 -11.53 10.21 -19.98
C CYS A 8 -10.96 10.47 -18.58
N CYS A 9 -10.04 9.63 -18.15
CA CYS A 9 -9.37 9.81 -16.88
C CYS A 9 -7.85 9.66 -16.98
N VAL A 10 -7.18 10.26 -15.97
CA VAL A 10 -5.74 10.20 -15.75
C VAL A 10 -5.49 9.54 -14.39
N ILE A 11 -4.65 8.53 -14.38
CA ILE A 11 -4.28 7.78 -13.19
C ILE A 11 -2.79 8.02 -12.92
N HIS A 12 -2.49 8.96 -12.05
CA HIS A 12 -1.12 9.33 -11.68
C HIS A 12 -0.94 9.33 -10.16
N PRO A 13 0.21 8.91 -9.62
CA PRO A 13 0.48 8.94 -8.18
C PRO A 13 0.32 10.34 -7.58
N THR A 14 0.15 10.40 -6.27
CA THR A 14 0.19 11.67 -5.55
C THR A 14 1.57 12.33 -5.74
N GLY A 15 1.62 13.64 -5.90
CA GLY A 15 2.87 14.38 -6.08
C GLY A 15 3.36 14.49 -7.54
N THR A 16 2.77 13.81 -8.51
CA THR A 16 3.18 13.86 -9.91
C THR A 16 2.56 15.02 -10.71
N GLY A 17 1.89 15.96 -10.04
CA GLY A 17 1.39 17.17 -10.69
C GLY A 17 -0.03 17.08 -11.29
N LYS A 18 -0.91 16.19 -10.81
CA LYS A 18 -2.32 16.11 -11.28
C LYS A 18 -3.05 17.46 -11.30
N SER A 19 -2.83 18.30 -10.28
CA SER A 19 -3.44 19.65 -10.25
C SER A 19 -3.00 20.52 -11.42
N PHE A 20 -1.78 20.36 -11.92
CA PHE A 20 -1.31 21.10 -13.10
C PHE A 20 -1.96 20.66 -14.39
N ILE A 21 -2.43 19.39 -14.47
CA ILE A 21 -3.24 18.91 -15.59
C ILE A 21 -4.57 19.67 -15.64
N SER A 22 -5.20 19.88 -14.46
CA SER A 22 -6.41 20.70 -14.35
C SER A 22 -6.16 22.15 -14.75
N LEU A 23 -5.06 22.75 -14.25
CA LEU A 23 -4.70 24.13 -14.58
C LEU A 23 -4.39 24.29 -16.07
N ALA A 24 -3.71 23.34 -16.71
CA ALA A 24 -3.44 23.36 -18.14
C ALA A 24 -4.74 23.29 -18.96
N LEU A 25 -5.70 22.44 -18.57
CA LEU A 25 -7.00 22.40 -19.23
C LEU A 25 -7.74 23.73 -19.10
N ILE A 26 -7.73 24.33 -17.92
CA ILE A 26 -8.37 25.64 -17.67
C ILE A 26 -7.68 26.73 -18.51
N ALA A 27 -6.34 26.75 -18.55
CA ALA A 27 -5.58 27.72 -19.32
C ALA A 27 -5.87 27.66 -20.83
N ASP A 28 -6.10 26.46 -21.37
CA ASP A 28 -6.45 26.26 -22.77
C ASP A 28 -7.92 26.63 -23.11
N HIS A 29 -8.76 26.83 -22.06
CA HIS A 29 -10.22 26.96 -22.17
C HIS A 29 -10.78 28.09 -21.27
N LEU A 30 -10.08 29.23 -21.17
CA LEU A 30 -10.47 30.34 -20.29
C LEU A 30 -11.85 30.97 -20.63
N ASP A 31 -12.31 30.83 -21.86
CA ASP A 31 -13.63 31.32 -22.30
C ASP A 31 -14.77 30.32 -22.04
N ASP A 32 -14.45 29.09 -21.62
CA ASP A 32 -15.43 28.04 -21.39
C ASP A 32 -15.84 27.99 -19.91
N ASN A 33 -17.09 27.58 -19.67
CA ASN A 33 -17.54 27.32 -18.31
C ASN A 33 -16.97 25.96 -17.82
N ILE A 34 -16.19 25.98 -16.76
CA ILE A 34 -15.53 24.83 -16.20
C ILE A 34 -15.99 24.60 -14.77
N LEU A 35 -16.29 23.35 -14.40
CA LEU A 35 -16.57 22.93 -13.05
C LEU A 35 -15.44 22.04 -12.53
N TYR A 36 -14.77 22.45 -11.46
CA TYR A 36 -13.81 21.64 -10.74
C TYR A 36 -14.42 21.09 -9.45
N VAL A 37 -14.37 19.75 -9.30
CA VAL A 37 -14.97 19.04 -8.16
C VAL A 37 -13.90 18.25 -7.42
N THR A 38 -13.85 18.37 -6.09
CA THR A 38 -12.92 17.60 -5.25
C THR A 38 -13.59 17.11 -3.96
N SER A 39 -12.89 16.30 -3.18
CA SER A 39 -13.47 15.65 -1.99
C SER A 39 -13.35 16.48 -0.71
N TYR A 40 -12.29 17.29 -0.56
CA TYR A 40 -11.98 17.98 0.67
C TYR A 40 -11.85 19.49 0.49
N ALA A 41 -12.32 20.25 1.49
CA ALA A 41 -12.24 21.70 1.50
C ALA A 41 -10.80 22.23 1.39
N LYS A 42 -9.84 21.52 1.99
CA LYS A 42 -8.42 21.88 1.94
C LYS A 42 -7.84 21.73 0.54
N ASP A 43 -8.17 20.63 -0.16
CA ASP A 43 -7.73 20.42 -1.55
C ASP A 43 -8.34 21.48 -2.47
N LEU A 44 -9.59 21.86 -2.19
CA LEU A 44 -10.26 22.94 -2.92
C LEU A 44 -9.52 24.26 -2.75
N GLN A 45 -9.26 24.67 -1.51
CA GLN A 45 -8.52 25.90 -1.20
C GLN A 45 -7.12 25.92 -1.81
N GLN A 46 -6.40 24.79 -1.76
CA GLN A 46 -5.09 24.67 -2.39
C GLN A 46 -5.16 24.80 -3.90
N PHE A 47 -6.18 24.20 -4.53
CA PHE A 47 -6.38 24.31 -5.97
C PHE A 47 -6.73 25.74 -6.37
N GLU A 48 -7.63 26.40 -5.66
CA GLU A 48 -8.01 27.81 -5.89
C GLU A 48 -6.82 28.75 -5.71
N SER A 49 -6.00 28.54 -4.69
CA SER A 49 -4.77 29.32 -4.48
C SER A 49 -3.79 29.18 -5.65
N LYS A 50 -3.57 27.94 -6.14
CA LYS A 50 -2.72 27.68 -7.31
C LYS A 50 -3.32 28.27 -8.59
N MET A 51 -4.62 28.13 -8.77
CA MET A 51 -5.32 28.69 -9.94
C MET A 51 -5.12 30.20 -9.99
N ASN A 52 -5.33 30.89 -8.87
CA ASN A 52 -5.10 32.34 -8.77
C ASN A 52 -3.63 32.72 -8.98
N GLU A 53 -2.69 31.92 -8.48
CA GLU A 53 -1.25 32.16 -8.65
C GLU A 53 -0.81 32.03 -10.11
N TYR A 54 -1.29 31.01 -10.82
CA TYR A 54 -0.81 30.69 -12.18
C TYR A 54 -1.66 31.28 -13.30
N LEU A 55 -2.96 31.46 -13.10
CA LEU A 55 -3.91 31.88 -14.13
C LEU A 55 -4.61 33.22 -13.81
N GLY A 56 -4.50 33.69 -12.57
CA GLY A 56 -5.23 34.87 -12.10
C GLY A 56 -6.71 34.58 -11.81
N ASP A 57 -7.53 35.60 -11.90
CA ASP A 57 -8.97 35.48 -11.67
C ASP A 57 -9.65 34.80 -12.89
N CYS A 58 -10.27 33.67 -12.63
CA CYS A 58 -10.94 32.86 -13.66
C CYS A 58 -12.47 32.85 -13.38
N GLU A 59 -13.18 33.89 -13.82
CA GLU A 59 -14.63 34.07 -13.57
C GLU A 59 -15.50 32.92 -14.10
N ASN A 60 -15.02 32.17 -15.10
CA ASN A 60 -15.76 31.06 -15.72
C ASN A 60 -15.50 29.70 -15.07
N VAL A 61 -14.65 29.65 -14.03
CA VAL A 61 -14.35 28.42 -13.31
C VAL A 61 -15.08 28.39 -11.97
N ASP A 62 -16.02 27.47 -11.84
CA ASP A 62 -16.68 27.19 -10.58
C ASP A 62 -16.00 26.01 -9.90
N THR A 63 -15.85 26.11 -8.58
CA THR A 63 -15.22 25.06 -7.77
C THR A 63 -16.21 24.58 -6.71
N CYS A 64 -16.23 23.27 -6.42
CA CYS A 64 -17.06 22.74 -5.34
C CYS A 64 -16.55 21.41 -4.80
N LEU A 65 -17.12 21.02 -3.65
CA LEU A 65 -16.94 19.67 -3.12
C LEU A 65 -17.97 18.71 -3.72
N TYR A 66 -17.67 17.40 -3.78
CA TYR A 66 -18.66 16.38 -4.16
C TYR A 66 -19.94 16.47 -3.32
N SER A 67 -19.82 16.78 -2.02
CA SER A 67 -20.96 17.01 -1.12
C SER A 67 -21.76 18.29 -1.43
N GLY A 68 -21.17 19.21 -2.19
CA GLY A 68 -21.78 20.49 -2.58
C GLY A 68 -22.46 20.46 -3.95
N LEU A 69 -22.33 19.38 -4.74
CA LEU A 69 -22.84 19.29 -6.12
C LEU A 69 -24.32 19.66 -6.26
N GLN A 70 -25.15 19.42 -5.24
CA GLN A 70 -26.57 19.80 -5.22
C GLN A 70 -26.82 21.30 -5.10
N ARG A 71 -25.80 22.09 -4.76
CA ARG A 71 -25.92 23.55 -4.47
C ARG A 71 -25.25 24.43 -5.53
N ILE A 72 -24.61 23.80 -6.54
CA ILE A 72 -23.96 24.55 -7.62
C ILE A 72 -25.02 25.37 -8.39
N PRO A 73 -24.67 26.58 -8.86
CA PRO A 73 -25.54 27.36 -9.72
C PRO A 73 -25.96 26.60 -10.97
N TYR A 74 -27.18 26.79 -11.43
CA TYR A 74 -27.59 26.26 -12.73
C TYR A 74 -26.84 27.00 -13.84
N LYS A 75 -25.80 26.35 -14.35
CA LYS A 75 -24.92 26.85 -15.40
C LYS A 75 -24.61 25.69 -16.35
N VAL A 76 -24.50 25.96 -17.65
CA VAL A 76 -24.05 24.96 -18.61
C VAL A 76 -22.53 24.92 -18.58
N TYR A 77 -21.97 23.82 -18.11
CA TYR A 77 -20.53 23.59 -18.10
C TYR A 77 -20.10 22.86 -19.36
N THR A 78 -19.05 23.37 -20.01
CA THR A 78 -18.40 22.72 -21.16
C THR A 78 -17.47 21.60 -20.66
N TYR A 79 -16.78 21.83 -19.54
CA TYR A 79 -15.84 20.88 -18.93
C TYR A 79 -16.16 20.63 -17.46
N ILE A 80 -16.04 19.38 -17.04
CA ILE A 80 -16.15 18.97 -15.64
C ILE A 80 -14.87 18.21 -15.27
N ILE A 81 -14.15 18.68 -14.26
CA ILE A 81 -12.93 18.05 -13.75
C ILE A 81 -13.27 17.39 -12.42
N LEU A 82 -13.13 16.07 -12.34
CA LEU A 82 -13.37 15.28 -11.14
C LEU A 82 -12.04 14.88 -10.50
N ASN A 83 -11.57 15.68 -9.54
CA ASN A 83 -10.36 15.36 -8.78
C ASN A 83 -10.66 14.30 -7.71
N GLU A 84 -9.74 13.35 -7.52
CA GLU A 84 -9.91 12.15 -6.70
C GLU A 84 -11.21 11.39 -7.07
N MET A 85 -11.37 11.13 -8.39
CA MET A 85 -12.58 10.56 -8.97
C MET A 85 -13.00 9.22 -8.37
N HIS A 86 -12.08 8.46 -7.76
CA HIS A 86 -12.40 7.21 -7.06
C HIS A 86 -13.41 7.43 -5.92
N ARG A 87 -13.50 8.66 -5.39
CA ARG A 87 -14.45 9.03 -4.33
C ARG A 87 -15.85 9.36 -4.85
N ALA A 88 -15.97 9.70 -6.13
CA ALA A 88 -17.26 10.02 -6.75
C ALA A 88 -18.29 8.88 -6.64
N GLY A 89 -17.84 7.64 -6.44
CA GLY A 89 -18.69 6.46 -6.21
C GLY A 89 -19.34 6.37 -4.82
N ALA A 90 -19.12 7.33 -3.89
CA ALA A 90 -19.85 7.37 -2.62
C ALA A 90 -21.34 7.55 -2.90
N ALA A 91 -22.20 6.73 -2.26
CA ALA A 91 -23.62 6.61 -2.61
C ALA A 91 -24.38 7.95 -2.74
N GLU A 92 -24.13 8.90 -1.82
CA GLU A 92 -24.73 10.23 -1.89
C GLU A 92 -24.14 11.07 -3.04
N TRP A 93 -22.81 11.07 -3.18
CA TRP A 93 -22.11 11.88 -4.20
C TRP A 93 -22.37 11.37 -5.58
N GLU A 94 -22.40 10.05 -5.76
CA GLU A 94 -22.73 9.38 -7.02
C GLU A 94 -24.11 9.76 -7.51
N ARG A 95 -25.08 9.84 -6.59
CA ARG A 95 -26.44 10.28 -6.92
C ARG A 95 -26.45 11.71 -7.48
N PHE A 96 -25.77 12.65 -6.81
CA PHE A 96 -25.73 14.05 -7.27
C PHE A 96 -24.93 14.18 -8.57
N LEU A 97 -23.82 13.49 -8.71
CA LEU A 97 -23.04 13.47 -9.93
C LEU A 97 -23.86 12.91 -11.11
N LYS A 98 -24.57 11.80 -10.93
CA LYS A 98 -25.44 11.24 -11.98
C LYS A 98 -26.56 12.20 -12.42
N VAL A 99 -27.11 12.99 -11.49
CA VAL A 99 -28.11 14.01 -11.82
C VAL A 99 -27.46 15.11 -12.66
N LEU A 100 -26.32 15.64 -12.22
CA LEU A 100 -25.57 16.67 -12.95
C LEU A 100 -25.22 16.22 -14.36
N LEU A 101 -24.64 15.00 -14.53
CA LEU A 101 -24.25 14.48 -15.82
C LEU A 101 -25.42 14.21 -16.78
N LYS A 102 -26.61 13.91 -16.25
CA LYS A 102 -27.83 13.82 -17.06
C LYS A 102 -28.33 15.18 -17.55
N GLN A 103 -28.10 16.23 -16.77
CA GLN A 103 -28.48 17.60 -17.14
C GLN A 103 -27.49 18.23 -18.14
N LEU A 104 -26.25 17.74 -18.16
CA LEU A 104 -25.15 18.23 -19.00
C LEU A 104 -24.60 17.10 -19.89
N PRO A 105 -25.38 16.57 -20.85
CA PRO A 105 -24.98 15.41 -21.65
C PRO A 105 -23.79 15.71 -22.57
N ASP A 106 -23.61 16.97 -22.98
CA ASP A 106 -22.55 17.41 -23.88
C ASP A 106 -21.28 17.86 -23.15
N ALA A 107 -21.28 17.89 -21.79
CA ALA A 107 -20.10 18.27 -21.03
C ALA A 107 -19.00 17.22 -21.14
N LYS A 108 -17.77 17.67 -21.39
CA LYS A 108 -16.58 16.81 -21.38
C LYS A 108 -16.08 16.60 -19.97
N ILE A 109 -15.75 15.35 -19.62
CA ILE A 109 -15.41 14.99 -18.23
C ILE A 109 -13.99 14.47 -18.16
N LEU A 110 -13.17 15.11 -17.32
CA LEU A 110 -11.83 14.68 -16.98
C LEU A 110 -11.80 14.14 -15.55
N GLY A 111 -11.47 12.86 -15.36
CA GLY A 111 -11.21 12.25 -14.07
C GLY A 111 -9.73 12.26 -13.73
N LEU A 112 -9.39 12.63 -12.49
CA LEU A 112 -8.02 12.60 -11.97
C LEU A 112 -7.99 11.77 -10.69
N THR A 113 -7.05 10.83 -10.58
CA THR A 113 -6.89 10.02 -9.36
C THR A 113 -5.49 9.41 -9.27
N ALA A 114 -5.09 9.01 -8.07
CA ALA A 114 -3.92 8.16 -7.86
C ALA A 114 -4.26 6.66 -7.98
N THR A 115 -5.52 6.28 -7.78
CA THR A 115 -6.03 4.92 -7.94
C THR A 115 -7.46 4.97 -8.46
N PRO A 116 -7.84 4.18 -9.46
CA PRO A 116 -9.20 4.12 -9.93
C PRO A 116 -10.11 3.28 -9.03
N ILE A 117 -9.52 2.49 -8.12
CA ILE A 117 -10.25 1.54 -7.28
C ILE A 117 -10.76 2.22 -6.01
N ARG A 118 -12.06 2.08 -5.77
CA ARG A 118 -12.72 2.46 -4.53
C ARG A 118 -12.81 1.25 -3.60
N TYR A 119 -11.95 1.22 -2.58
CA TYR A 119 -11.83 0.06 -1.67
C TYR A 119 -12.95 -0.04 -0.63
N LEU A 120 -13.67 1.05 -0.38
CA LEU A 120 -14.74 1.08 0.64
C LEU A 120 -16.00 0.32 0.21
N ASP A 121 -16.22 0.14 -1.11
CA ASP A 121 -17.42 -0.46 -1.68
C ASP A 121 -17.02 -1.58 -2.66
N ASP A 122 -16.69 -2.75 -2.16
CA ASP A 122 -16.41 -3.97 -2.94
C ASP A 122 -15.37 -3.82 -4.07
N ASN A 123 -14.37 -2.94 -3.92
CA ASN A 123 -13.33 -2.67 -4.91
C ASN A 123 -13.88 -2.21 -6.28
N ARG A 124 -14.85 -1.33 -6.28
CA ARG A 124 -15.40 -0.73 -7.50
C ARG A 124 -14.32 -0.01 -8.31
N ASN A 125 -14.29 -0.23 -9.61
CA ASN A 125 -13.39 0.47 -10.53
C ASN A 125 -14.08 1.70 -11.12
N MET A 126 -13.76 2.88 -10.62
CA MET A 126 -14.39 4.12 -11.04
C MET A 126 -13.95 4.58 -12.46
N ALA A 127 -12.81 4.11 -12.97
CA ALA A 127 -12.43 4.34 -14.35
C ALA A 127 -13.37 3.58 -15.32
N GLU A 128 -13.75 2.36 -15.00
CA GLU A 128 -14.72 1.60 -15.78
C GLU A 128 -16.13 2.20 -15.66
N GLU A 129 -16.56 2.54 -14.45
CA GLU A 129 -17.94 2.97 -14.19
C GLU A 129 -18.27 4.38 -14.70
N LEU A 130 -17.33 5.32 -14.62
CA LEU A 130 -17.56 6.72 -15.01
C LEU A 130 -16.99 7.08 -16.37
N PHE A 131 -15.99 6.32 -16.85
CA PHE A 131 -15.21 6.65 -18.05
C PHE A 131 -15.13 5.49 -19.06
N ASP A 132 -15.90 4.41 -18.86
CA ASP A 132 -15.90 3.23 -19.74
C ASP A 132 -14.47 2.67 -19.97
N GLY A 133 -13.60 2.74 -18.95
CA GLY A 133 -12.21 2.33 -19.03
C GLY A 133 -11.31 3.22 -19.88
N ASN A 134 -11.76 4.42 -20.23
CA ASN A 134 -11.01 5.34 -21.07
C ASN A 134 -9.92 6.09 -20.29
N ILE A 135 -8.78 5.42 -20.09
CA ILE A 135 -7.60 5.96 -19.41
C ILE A 135 -6.67 6.56 -20.48
N VAL A 136 -6.51 7.88 -20.49
CA VAL A 136 -5.68 8.58 -21.47
C VAL A 136 -4.24 8.75 -21.05
N SER A 137 -3.96 8.63 -19.76
CA SER A 137 -2.62 8.64 -19.20
C SER A 137 -2.60 7.88 -17.89
N GLU A 138 -1.64 6.96 -17.77
CA GLU A 138 -1.40 6.19 -16.56
C GLU A 138 0.09 6.19 -16.24
N ILE A 139 0.43 6.52 -15.01
CA ILE A 139 1.79 6.44 -14.46
C ILE A 139 1.69 5.73 -13.13
N THR A 140 2.45 4.65 -12.95
CA THR A 140 2.54 3.98 -11.65
C THR A 140 3.50 4.72 -10.73
N LEU A 141 3.45 4.42 -9.42
CA LEU A 141 4.43 4.95 -8.47
C LEU A 141 5.85 4.50 -8.86
N GLN A 142 6.00 3.26 -9.31
CA GLN A 142 7.26 2.72 -9.80
C GLN A 142 7.77 3.53 -11.01
N ASP A 143 6.92 3.75 -12.02
CA ASP A 143 7.31 4.53 -13.20
C ASP A 143 7.67 5.96 -12.84
N ALA A 144 6.93 6.58 -11.93
CA ALA A 144 7.21 7.93 -11.47
C ALA A 144 8.58 8.04 -10.79
N ILE A 145 8.96 7.05 -9.98
CA ILE A 145 10.30 6.97 -9.37
C ILE A 145 11.35 6.71 -10.46
N LEU A 146 11.13 5.78 -11.38
CA LEU A 146 12.08 5.40 -12.43
C LEU A 146 12.31 6.51 -13.47
N GLN A 147 11.32 7.37 -13.67
CA GLN A 147 11.40 8.54 -14.56
C GLN A 147 11.95 9.79 -13.85
N GLY A 148 12.21 9.72 -12.54
CA GLY A 148 12.67 10.87 -11.74
C GLY A 148 11.59 11.91 -11.47
N LEU A 149 10.31 11.59 -11.70
CA LEU A 149 9.17 12.45 -11.36
C LEU A 149 8.96 12.49 -9.84
N LEU A 150 9.30 11.40 -9.18
CA LEU A 150 9.28 11.27 -7.71
C LEU A 150 10.66 10.84 -7.21
N PRO A 151 11.05 11.23 -5.99
CA PRO A 151 12.35 10.91 -5.43
C PRO A 151 12.50 9.42 -5.13
N VAL A 152 13.75 8.94 -5.18
CA VAL A 152 14.13 7.62 -4.65
C VAL A 152 14.24 7.72 -3.14
N PRO A 153 13.49 6.95 -2.35
CA PRO A 153 13.58 7.02 -0.90
C PRO A 153 14.77 6.23 -0.34
N HIS A 154 15.21 6.60 0.86
CA HIS A 154 15.95 5.71 1.74
C HIS A 154 14.97 4.74 2.40
N TYR A 155 14.99 3.49 1.96
CA TYR A 155 14.11 2.44 2.46
C TYR A 155 14.84 1.58 3.50
N ILE A 156 14.34 1.62 4.72
CA ILE A 156 14.93 0.94 5.88
C ILE A 156 13.85 0.01 6.44
N THR A 157 14.08 -1.27 6.36
CA THR A 157 13.15 -2.27 6.91
C THR A 157 13.70 -2.92 8.17
N GLY A 158 12.81 -3.15 9.13
CA GLY A 158 13.10 -3.82 10.39
C GLY A 158 11.81 -4.39 10.98
N VAL A 159 11.90 -5.19 12.04
CA VAL A 159 10.71 -5.75 12.70
C VAL A 159 10.69 -5.38 14.18
N PHE A 160 9.62 -4.71 14.57
CA PHE A 160 9.46 -4.13 15.91
C PHE A 160 8.59 -4.92 16.89
N SER A 161 7.76 -5.86 16.43
CA SER A 161 6.74 -6.49 17.27
C SER A 161 7.27 -7.67 18.13
N TYR A 162 8.55 -7.93 18.10
CA TYR A 162 9.11 -9.15 18.70
C TYR A 162 8.95 -9.27 20.21
N GLU A 163 9.03 -8.18 20.97
CA GLU A 163 8.84 -8.25 22.42
C GLU A 163 7.43 -8.73 22.77
N GLU A 164 6.43 -8.25 22.05
CA GLU A 164 5.05 -8.68 22.24
C GLU A 164 4.85 -10.12 21.75
N ASP A 165 5.44 -10.49 20.62
CA ASP A 165 5.37 -11.84 20.07
C ASP A 165 6.09 -12.85 20.98
N ILE A 166 7.24 -12.50 21.55
CA ILE A 166 7.94 -13.31 22.55
C ILE A 166 7.11 -13.46 23.82
N ARG A 167 6.48 -12.40 24.32
CA ARG A 167 5.60 -12.47 25.48
C ARG A 167 4.39 -13.37 25.24
N LYS A 168 3.76 -13.29 24.06
CA LYS A 168 2.68 -14.19 23.65
C LYS A 168 3.18 -15.64 23.54
N ALA A 169 4.39 -15.84 23.04
CA ALA A 169 5.01 -17.15 22.93
C ALA A 169 5.33 -17.74 24.33
N GLU A 170 5.78 -16.93 25.27
CA GLU A 170 5.97 -17.34 26.66
C GLU A 170 4.67 -17.84 27.30
N GLN A 171 3.59 -17.09 27.14
CA GLN A 171 2.28 -17.50 27.64
C GLN A 171 1.83 -18.81 27.01
N LYS A 172 1.92 -18.95 25.69
CA LYS A 172 1.60 -20.20 24.98
C LYS A 172 2.47 -21.37 25.42
N LEU A 173 3.75 -21.14 25.75
CA LEU A 173 4.63 -22.19 26.26
C LEU A 173 4.17 -22.67 27.63
N LEU A 174 3.75 -21.76 28.50
CA LEU A 174 3.21 -22.12 29.84
C LEU A 174 1.96 -22.98 29.74
N ASP A 175 1.07 -22.66 28.77
CA ASP A 175 -0.18 -23.39 28.55
C ASP A 175 0.03 -24.79 27.91
N ASN A 176 1.22 -25.04 27.37
CA ASN A 176 1.55 -26.29 26.66
C ASN A 176 2.61 -27.16 27.34
N LYS A 177 2.80 -27.04 28.65
CA LYS A 177 3.86 -27.75 29.42
C LYS A 177 3.84 -29.28 29.29
N GLU A 178 2.69 -29.87 29.06
CA GLU A 178 2.51 -31.31 28.99
C GLU A 178 2.74 -31.90 27.59
N LYS A 179 2.95 -31.06 26.56
CA LYS A 179 3.15 -31.51 25.19
C LYS A 179 4.55 -32.08 24.94
N LYS A 180 4.63 -33.11 24.12
CA LYS A 180 5.88 -33.76 23.68
C LYS A 180 6.92 -32.80 23.12
N GLU A 181 6.48 -31.72 22.48
CA GLU A 181 7.33 -30.72 21.84
C GLU A 181 7.76 -29.58 22.77
N TYR A 182 7.35 -29.59 24.05
CA TYR A 182 7.62 -28.51 24.99
C TYR A 182 9.11 -28.14 25.08
N THR A 183 9.99 -29.15 25.24
CA THR A 183 11.43 -28.91 25.37
C THR A 183 12.02 -28.24 24.13
N LYS A 184 11.57 -28.66 22.96
CA LYS A 184 12.02 -28.09 21.68
C LYS A 184 11.48 -26.66 21.47
N ALA A 185 10.21 -26.43 21.78
CA ALA A 185 9.60 -25.12 21.74
C ALA A 185 10.28 -24.15 22.71
N LYS A 186 10.60 -24.61 23.93
CA LYS A 186 11.35 -23.84 24.92
C LYS A 186 12.73 -23.44 24.40
N CYS A 187 13.47 -24.37 23.79
CA CYS A 187 14.79 -24.09 23.24
C CYS A 187 14.75 -23.03 22.14
N ILE A 188 13.76 -23.11 21.24
CA ILE A 188 13.55 -22.12 20.17
C ILE A 188 13.20 -20.76 20.75
N LEU A 189 12.33 -20.69 21.76
CA LEU A 189 11.97 -19.44 22.40
C LEU A 189 13.17 -18.78 23.11
N GLU A 190 13.99 -19.56 23.78
CA GLU A 190 15.22 -19.05 24.42
C GLU A 190 16.22 -18.54 23.37
N GLN A 191 16.33 -19.20 22.23
CA GLN A 191 17.14 -18.70 21.10
C GLN A 191 16.58 -17.40 20.53
N ALA A 192 15.25 -17.31 20.36
CA ALA A 192 14.58 -16.09 19.93
C ALA A 192 14.84 -14.92 20.89
N LYS A 193 14.77 -15.15 22.21
CA LYS A 193 15.12 -14.13 23.20
C LYS A 193 16.55 -13.64 23.10
N ARG A 194 17.51 -14.55 22.94
CA ARG A 194 18.91 -14.16 22.74
C ARG A 194 19.12 -13.34 21.47
N ASN A 195 18.44 -13.72 20.39
CA ASN A 195 18.53 -12.96 19.14
C ASN A 195 17.90 -11.57 19.30
N LEU A 196 16.81 -11.44 20.08
CA LEU A 196 16.23 -10.14 20.39
C LEU A 196 17.18 -9.26 21.22
N GLU A 197 17.85 -9.82 22.25
CA GLU A 197 18.85 -9.09 23.02
C GLU A 197 20.04 -8.60 22.20
N LEU A 198 20.35 -9.30 21.09
CA LEU A 198 21.43 -8.96 20.16
C LEU A 198 20.95 -8.13 18.96
N SER A 199 19.64 -7.96 18.79
CA SER A 199 19.09 -7.13 17.71
C SER A 199 19.27 -5.65 18.04
N LYS A 200 19.41 -4.83 16.99
CA LYS A 200 19.39 -3.38 17.18
C LYS A 200 17.98 -2.96 17.56
N GLY A 201 17.86 -2.25 18.67
CA GLY A 201 16.60 -1.60 19.04
C GLY A 201 16.20 -0.54 18.00
N ILE A 202 14.93 -0.20 17.96
CA ILE A 202 14.40 0.86 17.09
C ILE A 202 15.11 2.20 17.33
N ASP A 203 15.43 2.52 18.57
CA ASP A 203 16.18 3.71 18.95
C ASP A 203 17.55 3.76 18.27
N GLN A 204 18.22 2.62 18.16
CA GLN A 204 19.50 2.51 17.47
C GLN A 204 19.35 2.66 15.96
N ILE A 205 18.29 2.07 15.35
CA ILE A 205 17.99 2.24 13.93
C ILE A 205 17.75 3.72 13.63
N PHE A 206 16.92 4.41 14.42
CA PHE A 206 16.69 5.83 14.24
C PHE A 206 17.95 6.67 14.42
N ARG A 207 18.76 6.37 15.46
CA ARG A 207 20.02 7.08 15.72
C ARG A 207 21.02 6.95 14.59
N GLU A 208 21.12 5.76 13.99
CA GLU A 208 22.10 5.49 12.92
C GLU A 208 21.63 5.99 11.55
N LYS A 209 20.31 5.98 11.29
CA LYS A 209 19.76 6.16 9.95
C LYS A 209 18.96 7.44 9.76
N MET A 210 18.44 8.04 10.80
CA MET A 210 17.70 9.29 10.70
C MET A 210 18.68 10.48 10.67
N GLU A 211 19.14 10.83 9.49
CA GLU A 211 20.07 11.97 9.32
C GLU A 211 19.39 13.31 9.64
N LYS A 212 18.09 13.45 9.32
CA LYS A 212 17.33 14.68 9.60
C LYS A 212 16.63 14.58 10.96
N THR A 213 17.34 14.92 12.01
CA THR A 213 16.85 14.90 13.40
C THR A 213 15.84 16.03 13.72
N HIS A 214 15.67 16.99 12.83
CA HIS A 214 14.69 18.10 12.89
C HIS A 214 13.68 18.05 11.73
N GLY A 215 13.45 16.86 11.17
CA GLY A 215 12.51 16.63 10.08
C GLY A 215 11.06 16.44 10.53
N LYS A 216 10.16 16.40 9.54
CA LYS A 216 8.74 16.06 9.69
C LYS A 216 8.47 14.63 9.21
N TYR A 217 7.94 13.79 10.09
CA TYR A 217 7.64 12.39 9.76
C TYR A 217 6.20 12.05 10.04
N LEU A 218 5.59 11.28 9.14
CA LEU A 218 4.27 10.68 9.35
C LEU A 218 4.44 9.28 9.94
N VAL A 219 3.69 8.98 11.00
CA VAL A 219 3.78 7.71 11.74
C VAL A 219 2.47 6.96 11.62
N PHE A 220 2.45 5.87 10.86
CA PHE A 220 1.24 5.07 10.61
C PHE A 220 1.06 3.98 11.67
N CYS A 221 -0.06 4.05 12.40
CA CYS A 221 -0.42 3.14 13.48
C CYS A 221 -1.66 2.30 13.14
N ARG A 222 -1.85 1.14 13.84
CA ARG A 222 -2.97 0.21 13.58
C ARG A 222 -4.32 0.76 14.05
N ASN A 223 -4.35 1.24 15.29
CA ASN A 223 -5.54 1.75 15.97
C ASN A 223 -5.14 2.79 17.03
N TYR A 224 -6.11 3.36 17.73
CA TYR A 224 -5.90 4.40 18.71
C TYR A 224 -5.00 3.96 19.89
N GLU A 225 -5.25 2.78 20.46
CA GLU A 225 -4.46 2.25 21.57
C GLU A 225 -2.99 2.06 21.16
N HIS A 226 -2.76 1.45 20.01
CA HIS A 226 -1.41 1.29 19.46
C HIS A 226 -0.73 2.64 19.19
N MET A 227 -1.48 3.63 18.69
CA MET A 227 -0.97 4.98 18.47
C MET A 227 -0.48 5.62 19.78
N GLN A 228 -1.27 5.53 20.87
CA GLN A 228 -0.86 6.05 22.18
C GLN A 228 0.39 5.36 22.70
N GLN A 229 0.48 4.03 22.57
CA GLN A 229 1.69 3.27 22.94
C GLN A 229 2.91 3.71 22.15
N MET A 230 2.78 3.93 20.83
CA MET A 230 3.91 4.36 19.99
C MET A 230 4.31 5.81 20.30
N MET A 231 3.38 6.69 20.64
CA MET A 231 3.65 8.05 21.10
C MET A 231 4.44 8.06 22.43
N GLU A 232 4.08 7.20 23.35
CA GLU A 232 4.81 7.06 24.62
C GLU A 232 6.24 6.53 24.38
N LYS A 233 6.37 5.43 23.64
CA LYS A 233 7.67 4.82 23.31
C LYS A 233 8.56 5.76 22.46
N SER A 234 8.01 6.60 21.63
CA SER A 234 8.81 7.54 20.82
C SER A 234 9.63 8.49 21.67
N ARG A 235 9.18 8.82 22.89
CA ARG A 235 9.95 9.64 23.83
C ARG A 235 11.22 8.94 24.32
N GLU A 236 11.19 7.62 24.40
CA GLU A 236 12.34 6.78 24.76
C GLU A 236 13.26 6.63 23.55
N TRP A 237 12.72 6.31 22.37
CA TRP A 237 13.49 6.10 21.15
C TRP A 237 14.29 7.32 20.71
N PHE A 238 13.77 8.50 20.96
CA PHE A 238 14.42 9.77 20.61
C PHE A 238 15.03 10.50 21.82
N SER A 239 15.27 9.79 22.95
CA SER A 239 15.87 10.37 24.15
C SER A 239 17.31 10.84 23.97
N TRP A 240 17.97 10.41 22.91
CA TRP A 240 19.32 10.83 22.53
C TRP A 240 19.37 12.18 21.80
N LEU A 241 18.23 12.73 21.41
CA LEU A 241 18.15 14.07 20.82
C LEU A 241 18.29 15.15 21.91
N ASP A 242 18.93 16.26 21.58
CA ASP A 242 19.08 17.42 22.48
C ASP A 242 17.72 18.04 22.84
N THR A 243 16.78 17.99 21.88
CA THR A 243 15.43 18.53 22.05
C THR A 243 14.39 17.40 21.94
N LYS A 244 13.35 17.49 22.78
CA LYS A 244 12.26 16.49 22.72
C LYS A 244 11.46 16.64 21.44
N PRO A 245 11.08 15.52 20.78
CA PRO A 245 10.22 15.58 19.61
C PRO A 245 8.87 16.22 19.90
N HIS A 246 8.36 17.02 18.97
CA HIS A 246 6.98 17.46 18.97
C HIS A 246 6.08 16.33 18.44
N LEU A 247 5.10 15.93 19.22
CA LEU A 247 4.19 14.82 18.90
C LEU A 247 2.80 15.35 18.61
N TYR A 248 2.29 15.00 17.46
CA TYR A 248 0.94 15.33 16.98
C TYR A 248 0.17 14.04 16.75
N GLN A 249 -1.14 14.07 16.90
CA GLN A 249 -2.00 12.91 16.64
C GLN A 249 -3.16 13.29 15.71
N LEU A 250 -3.56 12.36 14.84
CA LEU A 250 -4.67 12.52 13.92
C LEU A 250 -5.46 11.23 13.80
N HIS A 251 -6.71 11.23 14.21
CA HIS A 251 -7.60 10.08 14.09
C HIS A 251 -9.07 10.50 13.86
N SER A 252 -9.89 9.58 13.37
CA SER A 252 -11.27 9.84 12.95
C SER A 252 -12.24 10.24 14.08
N LEU A 253 -11.86 10.04 15.35
CA LEU A 253 -12.66 10.43 16.51
C LEU A 253 -12.46 11.91 16.87
N ASP A 254 -11.34 12.50 16.48
CA ASP A 254 -11.10 13.93 16.60
C ASP A 254 -11.63 14.62 15.34
N HIS A 255 -12.75 15.31 15.45
CA HIS A 255 -13.23 16.20 14.39
C HIS A 255 -12.36 17.48 14.26
N ASP A 256 -11.25 17.54 14.99
CA ASP A 256 -10.35 18.68 15.05
C ASP A 256 -9.11 18.46 14.13
N GLU A 257 -9.18 19.02 12.93
CA GLU A 257 -8.05 19.08 12.00
C GLU A 257 -6.94 20.06 12.46
N SER A 258 -7.08 20.68 13.64
CA SER A 258 -6.12 21.67 14.15
C SER A 258 -4.73 21.06 14.38
N ALA A 259 -4.66 19.82 14.87
CA ALA A 259 -3.39 19.12 15.11
C ALA A 259 -2.61 18.91 13.80
N PHE A 260 -3.29 18.59 12.70
CA PHE A 260 -2.63 18.48 11.39
C PHE A 260 -2.11 19.83 10.90
N SER A 261 -2.91 20.89 11.06
CA SER A 261 -2.51 22.24 10.70
C SER A 261 -1.35 22.75 11.57
N GLN A 262 -1.34 22.45 12.87
CA GLN A 262 -0.24 22.74 13.77
C GLN A 262 1.03 22.01 13.35
N PHE A 263 0.96 20.72 13.02
CA PHE A 263 2.10 19.95 12.53
C PHE A 263 2.68 20.54 11.23
N LEU A 264 1.84 20.90 10.26
CA LEU A 264 2.30 21.48 9.01
C LEU A 264 2.99 22.84 9.20
N ASN A 265 2.45 23.66 10.10
CA ASN A 265 2.94 25.02 10.38
C ASN A 265 4.05 25.08 11.45
N ASP A 266 4.41 23.93 12.03
CA ASP A 266 5.51 23.87 12.99
C ASP A 266 6.85 24.01 12.25
N GLU A 267 7.49 25.17 12.40
CA GLU A 267 8.80 25.51 11.84
C GLU A 267 9.93 25.37 12.88
N SER A 268 9.65 24.75 14.02
CA SER A 268 10.67 24.53 15.05
C SER A 268 11.81 23.66 14.56
N ASP A 269 13.01 23.88 15.08
CA ASP A 269 14.19 23.07 14.80
C ASP A 269 14.24 21.82 15.70
N THR A 270 13.15 21.04 15.68
CA THR A 270 13.00 19.79 16.43
C THR A 270 12.45 18.70 15.53
N LEU A 271 12.56 17.44 15.95
CA LEU A 271 11.88 16.33 15.30
C LEU A 271 10.36 16.45 15.50
N ARG A 272 9.58 16.39 14.44
CA ARG A 272 8.12 16.50 14.43
C ARG A 272 7.51 15.21 13.92
N LEU A 273 6.70 14.58 14.76
CA LEU A 273 6.06 13.29 14.48
C LEU A 273 4.55 13.45 14.49
N LEU A 274 3.88 13.18 13.36
CA LEU A 274 2.43 13.11 13.28
C LEU A 274 1.99 11.65 13.26
N PHE A 275 1.42 11.21 14.36
CA PHE A 275 0.85 9.87 14.50
C PHE A 275 -0.55 9.83 13.92
N CYS A 276 -0.80 8.89 13.02
CA CYS A 276 -2.09 8.75 12.36
C CYS A 276 -2.50 7.28 12.20
N ILE A 277 -3.80 7.06 12.05
CA ILE A 277 -4.38 5.73 11.83
C ILE A 277 -4.71 5.59 10.33
N ASN A 278 -5.90 5.93 9.89
CA ASN A 278 -6.31 5.76 8.49
C ASN A 278 -6.50 7.10 7.74
N MET A 279 -6.46 8.22 8.43
CA MET A 279 -6.94 9.50 7.87
C MET A 279 -6.05 10.10 6.77
N LEU A 280 -4.77 9.72 6.71
CA LEU A 280 -3.86 10.20 5.66
C LEU A 280 -3.74 9.23 4.48
N ASN A 281 -4.54 8.17 4.43
CA ASN A 281 -4.51 7.24 3.30
C ASN A 281 -5.03 7.90 2.01
N GLU A 282 -5.90 8.92 2.10
CA GLU A 282 -6.55 9.53 0.94
C GLU A 282 -6.59 11.08 1.03
N GLY A 283 -6.25 11.74 -0.11
CA GLY A 283 -6.62 13.13 -0.40
C GLY A 283 -5.92 14.26 0.35
N VAL A 284 -5.11 14.02 1.37
CA VAL A 284 -4.47 15.09 2.14
C VAL A 284 -3.05 15.35 1.65
N HIS A 285 -2.79 16.53 1.09
CA HIS A 285 -1.43 16.95 0.73
C HIS A 285 -0.69 17.44 1.97
N ALA A 286 0.48 16.84 2.24
CA ALA A 286 1.36 17.22 3.33
C ALA A 286 2.72 17.63 2.77
N PRO A 287 2.96 18.93 2.52
CA PRO A 287 4.25 19.40 2.04
C PRO A 287 5.31 19.38 3.15
N GLY A 288 6.57 19.25 2.75
CA GLY A 288 7.71 19.31 3.67
C GLY A 288 7.86 18.07 4.55
N ILE A 289 7.40 16.91 4.09
CA ILE A 289 7.55 15.62 4.79
C ILE A 289 8.93 15.04 4.43
N ASP A 290 9.73 14.73 5.45
CA ASP A 290 11.06 14.13 5.30
C ASP A 290 11.02 12.60 5.30
N GLY A 291 9.93 12.00 5.79
CA GLY A 291 9.78 10.55 5.73
C GLY A 291 8.50 10.02 6.36
N VAL A 292 8.35 8.70 6.29
CA VAL A 292 7.27 7.95 6.92
C VAL A 292 7.82 6.84 7.81
N ILE A 293 7.12 6.53 8.88
CA ILE A 293 7.42 5.43 9.80
C ILE A 293 6.19 4.53 9.85
N CYS A 294 6.34 3.29 9.40
CA CYS A 294 5.25 2.32 9.33
C CYS A 294 5.31 1.36 10.52
N PHE A 295 4.42 1.56 11.51
CA PHE A 295 4.18 0.61 12.61
C PHE A 295 2.94 -0.25 12.36
N ARG A 296 2.35 -0.14 11.20
CA ARG A 296 1.18 -0.90 10.81
C ARG A 296 1.54 -1.87 9.68
N PRO A 297 1.28 -3.19 9.84
CA PRO A 297 1.30 -4.10 8.72
C PRO A 297 0.24 -3.67 7.70
N THR A 298 0.62 -3.60 6.44
CA THR A 298 -0.34 -3.28 5.38
C THR A 298 -1.09 -4.53 4.92
N GLU A 299 -2.35 -4.35 4.56
CA GLU A 299 -3.20 -5.43 4.05
C GLU A 299 -3.20 -5.49 2.51
N SER A 300 -2.77 -4.40 1.86
CA SER A 300 -2.70 -4.33 0.40
C SER A 300 -1.58 -3.41 -0.07
N LEU A 301 -1.05 -3.69 -1.27
CA LEU A 301 -0.07 -2.83 -1.93
C LEU A 301 -0.56 -1.39 -2.06
N ASN A 302 -1.83 -1.19 -2.41
CA ASN A 302 -2.35 0.15 -2.65
C ASN A 302 -2.38 1.02 -1.38
N VAL A 303 -2.80 0.45 -0.25
CA VAL A 303 -2.73 1.15 1.05
C VAL A 303 -1.28 1.50 1.38
N TYR A 304 -0.36 0.57 1.16
CA TYR A 304 1.05 0.80 1.36
C TYR A 304 1.59 1.93 0.47
N LEU A 305 1.30 1.89 -0.85
CA LEU A 305 1.74 2.92 -1.79
C LEU A 305 1.14 4.31 -1.48
N GLN A 306 -0.10 4.36 -0.97
CA GLN A 306 -0.70 5.61 -0.50
C GLN A 306 0.04 6.18 0.71
N GLN A 307 0.47 5.34 1.66
CA GLN A 307 1.21 5.75 2.85
C GLN A 307 2.61 6.28 2.49
N ILE A 308 3.41 5.50 1.75
CA ILE A 308 4.76 5.92 1.35
C ILE A 308 4.72 7.08 0.36
N GLY A 309 3.72 7.13 -0.51
CA GLY A 309 3.53 8.21 -1.48
C GLY A 309 3.40 9.59 -0.85
N ARG A 310 3.05 9.68 0.45
CA ARG A 310 3.04 10.96 1.18
C ARG A 310 4.44 11.57 1.35
N ALA A 311 5.45 10.74 1.55
CA ALA A 311 6.83 11.21 1.63
C ALA A 311 7.42 11.44 0.23
N LEU A 312 6.97 10.70 -0.78
CA LEU A 312 7.50 10.76 -2.14
C LEU A 312 6.96 11.94 -2.98
N CYS A 313 6.15 12.83 -2.39
CA CYS A 313 5.59 13.97 -3.13
C CYS A 313 6.67 14.96 -3.58
N THR A 314 6.48 15.56 -4.74
CA THR A 314 7.32 16.66 -5.23
C THR A 314 7.32 17.83 -4.23
N GLY A 315 8.48 18.37 -3.95
CA GLY A 315 8.65 19.47 -2.96
C GLY A 315 8.90 18.99 -1.53
N ASN A 316 8.96 17.68 -1.30
CA ASN A 316 9.46 17.07 -0.07
C ASN A 316 10.99 16.89 -0.12
N ALA A 317 11.54 16.09 0.79
CA ALA A 317 12.98 15.79 0.81
C ALA A 317 13.44 15.17 -0.53
N GLU A 318 14.67 15.46 -0.94
CA GLU A 318 15.28 14.88 -2.15
C GLU A 318 15.34 13.35 -2.09
N HIS A 319 15.62 12.81 -0.90
CA HIS A 319 15.59 11.39 -0.59
C HIS A 319 14.84 11.18 0.72
N PRO A 320 13.50 11.05 0.70
CA PRO A 320 12.72 10.86 1.91
C PRO A 320 12.98 9.49 2.54
N TYR A 321 12.86 9.40 3.86
CA TYR A 321 13.03 8.15 4.59
C TYR A 321 11.72 7.36 4.67
N ILE A 322 11.80 6.06 4.42
CA ILE A 322 10.72 5.10 4.68
C ILE A 322 11.25 4.10 5.69
N PHE A 323 10.85 4.27 6.95
CA PHE A 323 11.11 3.29 8.01
C PHE A 323 9.96 2.29 8.05
N ASP A 324 10.15 1.14 7.42
CA ASP A 324 9.18 0.03 7.42
C ASP A 324 9.48 -0.92 8.58
N ILE A 325 9.09 -0.50 9.78
CA ILE A 325 9.43 -1.18 11.03
C ILE A 325 8.65 -2.48 11.26
N VAL A 326 7.66 -2.75 10.44
CA VAL A 326 6.87 -4.00 10.47
C VAL A 326 7.17 -4.92 9.30
N ASN A 327 8.19 -4.57 8.50
CA ASN A 327 8.67 -5.34 7.36
C ASN A 327 7.55 -5.69 6.35
N ASN A 328 6.81 -4.66 5.91
CA ASN A 328 5.77 -4.84 4.89
C ASN A 328 6.33 -5.43 3.59
N ALA A 329 7.59 -5.11 3.24
CA ALA A 329 8.23 -5.62 2.04
C ALA A 329 8.37 -7.15 2.02
N GLU A 330 8.58 -7.80 3.17
CA GLU A 330 8.62 -9.26 3.27
C GLU A 330 7.27 -9.85 3.69
N GLY A 331 6.47 -9.05 4.39
CA GLY A 331 5.15 -9.46 4.90
C GLY A 331 4.08 -9.61 3.83
N LEU A 332 4.20 -8.88 2.71
CA LEU A 332 3.21 -8.88 1.63
C LEU A 332 3.90 -8.95 0.25
N ALA A 333 3.76 -10.06 -0.45
CA ALA A 333 4.43 -10.31 -1.74
C ALA A 333 4.28 -9.17 -2.77
N PRO A 334 3.11 -8.50 -2.95
CA PRO A 334 3.01 -7.37 -3.86
C PRO A 334 3.90 -6.18 -3.48
N VAL A 335 4.14 -5.91 -2.19
CA VAL A 335 5.04 -4.85 -1.73
C VAL A 335 6.49 -5.23 -2.03
N GLN A 336 6.84 -6.50 -1.80
CA GLN A 336 8.14 -7.05 -2.16
C GLN A 336 8.39 -6.96 -3.66
N ASP A 337 7.40 -7.35 -4.48
CA ASP A 337 7.48 -7.29 -5.94
C ASP A 337 7.68 -5.85 -6.43
N PHE A 338 6.97 -4.90 -5.83
CA PHE A 338 7.13 -3.48 -6.13
C PHE A 338 8.57 -3.00 -5.90
N TRP A 339 9.15 -3.23 -4.72
CA TRP A 339 10.51 -2.80 -4.42
C TRP A 339 11.55 -3.55 -5.25
N ASN A 340 11.38 -4.85 -5.46
CA ASN A 340 12.26 -5.63 -6.34
C ASN A 340 12.24 -5.08 -7.77
N GLY A 341 11.07 -4.70 -8.28
CA GLY A 341 10.92 -4.08 -9.60
C GLY A 341 11.66 -2.74 -9.69
N VAL A 342 11.54 -1.89 -8.67
CA VAL A 342 12.28 -0.61 -8.59
C VAL A 342 13.78 -0.86 -8.60
N ILE A 343 14.28 -1.70 -7.68
CA ILE A 343 15.72 -2.00 -7.54
C ILE A 343 16.30 -2.60 -8.85
N GLN A 344 15.59 -3.59 -9.43
CA GLN A 344 16.05 -4.26 -10.65
C GLN A 344 16.13 -3.28 -11.83
N SER A 345 15.12 -2.42 -11.99
CA SER A 345 15.11 -1.44 -13.08
C SER A 345 16.23 -0.40 -12.97
N PHE A 346 16.60 0.01 -11.76
CA PHE A 346 17.76 0.89 -11.55
C PHE A 346 19.07 0.17 -11.82
N LYS A 347 19.23 -1.10 -11.39
CA LYS A 347 20.41 -1.93 -11.68
C LYS A 347 20.61 -2.12 -13.19
N GLU A 348 19.54 -2.32 -13.95
CA GLU A 348 19.58 -2.41 -15.41
C GLU A 348 20.05 -1.11 -16.07
N LYS A 349 19.80 0.05 -15.43
CA LYS A 349 20.32 1.35 -15.84
C LYS A 349 21.76 1.63 -15.34
N GLY A 350 22.41 0.67 -14.69
CA GLY A 350 23.78 0.78 -14.15
C GLY A 350 23.87 1.67 -12.89
N GLN A 351 22.77 1.89 -12.20
CA GLN A 351 22.72 2.68 -10.96
C GLN A 351 22.76 1.75 -9.75
N ASP A 352 23.69 2.03 -8.82
CA ASP A 352 23.77 1.31 -7.56
C ASP A 352 22.72 1.84 -6.58
N MET A 353 21.82 0.94 -6.16
CA MET A 353 20.73 1.24 -5.25
C MET A 353 20.96 0.71 -3.84
N ASP A 354 22.04 -0.03 -3.58
CA ASP A 354 22.26 -0.69 -2.28
C ASP A 354 22.35 0.33 -1.13
N ARG A 355 22.77 1.57 -1.41
CA ARG A 355 22.78 2.66 -0.41
C ARG A 355 21.38 3.18 -0.03
N TYR A 356 20.36 2.89 -0.82
CA TYR A 356 18.99 3.36 -0.59
C TYR A 356 18.09 2.28 0.02
N PHE A 357 18.51 1.02 -0.01
CA PHE A 357 17.71 -0.10 0.47
C PHE A 357 18.49 -0.92 1.49
N GLU A 358 18.09 -0.79 2.74
CA GLU A 358 18.73 -1.50 3.85
C GLU A 358 17.77 -2.47 4.53
N VAL A 359 18.22 -3.73 4.66
CA VAL A 359 17.48 -4.79 5.35
C VAL A 359 18.29 -5.27 6.55
N TYR A 360 17.70 -5.22 7.73
CA TYR A 360 18.32 -5.76 8.93
C TYR A 360 18.13 -7.28 9.00
N SER A 361 19.14 -8.04 8.58
CA SER A 361 19.09 -9.50 8.39
C SER A 361 18.85 -10.31 9.67
N ARG A 362 19.18 -9.77 10.87
CA ARG A 362 18.95 -10.47 12.14
C ARG A 362 17.47 -10.61 12.50
N ASP A 363 16.65 -9.71 12.00
CA ASP A 363 15.20 -9.75 12.22
C ASP A 363 14.54 -10.91 11.47
N ILE A 364 15.12 -11.33 10.34
CA ILE A 364 14.66 -12.50 9.58
C ILE A 364 14.84 -13.79 10.41
N GLU A 365 15.99 -13.97 11.07
CA GLU A 365 16.23 -15.14 11.91
C GLU A 365 15.28 -15.20 13.11
N LEU A 366 14.95 -14.06 13.70
CA LEU A 366 14.04 -13.99 14.84
C LEU A 366 12.59 -14.30 14.42
N THR A 367 12.13 -13.74 13.29
CA THR A 367 10.83 -14.08 12.70
C THR A 367 10.73 -15.59 12.44
N ASP A 368 11.79 -16.18 11.93
CA ASP A 368 11.86 -17.61 11.64
C ASP A 368 11.75 -18.46 12.90
N LEU A 369 12.44 -18.07 13.96
CA LEU A 369 12.36 -18.77 15.26
C LEU A 369 10.95 -18.68 15.86
N LEU A 370 10.30 -17.51 15.81
CA LEU A 370 8.94 -17.34 16.29
C LEU A 370 7.92 -18.12 15.45
N ASN A 371 8.12 -18.19 14.14
CA ASN A 371 7.29 -19.03 13.26
C ASN A 371 7.46 -20.53 13.58
N GLN A 372 8.68 -21.01 13.78
CA GLN A 372 8.94 -22.38 14.20
C GLN A 372 8.32 -22.69 15.59
N PHE A 373 8.43 -21.76 16.53
CA PHE A 373 7.80 -21.89 17.85
C PHE A 373 6.27 -22.00 17.73
N SER A 374 5.65 -21.13 16.94
CA SER A 374 4.19 -21.13 16.72
C SER A 374 3.69 -22.46 16.17
N LEU A 375 4.42 -23.05 15.22
CA LEU A 375 4.08 -24.37 14.66
C LEU A 375 4.19 -25.50 15.69
N LEU A 376 5.20 -25.48 16.54
CA LEU A 376 5.40 -26.52 17.58
C LEU A 376 4.39 -26.41 18.71
N THR A 377 3.88 -25.23 18.99
CA THR A 377 2.91 -24.98 20.08
C THR A 377 1.46 -24.99 19.60
N SER A 378 1.22 -24.95 18.29
CA SER A 378 -0.12 -25.07 17.71
C SER A 378 -0.65 -26.48 17.91
N SER A 379 -1.93 -26.61 18.24
CA SER A 379 -2.66 -27.88 18.19
C SER A 379 -3.18 -28.20 16.80
N ALA A 380 -3.10 -27.26 15.87
CA ALA A 380 -3.56 -27.41 14.51
C ALA A 380 -2.62 -28.32 13.70
N SER A 381 -3.21 -29.21 12.94
CA SER A 381 -2.51 -30.11 12.03
C SER A 381 -2.07 -29.38 10.76
N TRP A 382 -1.22 -30.02 9.94
CA TRP A 382 -0.89 -29.54 8.60
C TRP A 382 -2.15 -29.36 7.73
N ASP A 383 -3.11 -30.27 7.88
CA ASP A 383 -4.37 -30.24 7.13
C ASP A 383 -5.25 -29.05 7.53
N ASP A 384 -5.32 -28.69 8.80
CA ASP A 384 -6.08 -27.51 9.26
C ASP A 384 -5.57 -26.23 8.56
N TYR A 385 -4.25 -26.03 8.53
CA TYR A 385 -3.64 -24.90 7.80
C TYR A 385 -3.90 -24.96 6.29
N TYR A 386 -3.83 -26.18 5.71
CA TYR A 386 -4.11 -26.38 4.28
C TYR A 386 -5.55 -26.01 3.93
N GLN A 387 -6.53 -26.41 4.76
CA GLN A 387 -7.94 -26.09 4.53
C GLN A 387 -8.20 -24.57 4.59
N ILE A 388 -7.58 -23.88 5.54
CA ILE A 388 -7.65 -22.40 5.60
C ILE A 388 -7.04 -21.79 4.34
N CYS A 389 -5.87 -22.23 3.92
CA CYS A 389 -5.21 -21.74 2.70
C CYS A 389 -6.05 -22.03 1.46
N LYS A 390 -6.66 -23.20 1.37
CA LYS A 390 -7.56 -23.60 0.26
C LYS A 390 -8.80 -22.72 0.20
N LYS A 391 -9.42 -22.45 1.35
CA LYS A 391 -10.58 -21.54 1.46
C LYS A 391 -10.19 -20.11 1.06
N TYR A 392 -9.03 -19.64 1.54
CA TYR A 392 -8.51 -18.33 1.20
C TYR A 392 -8.21 -18.21 -0.31
N ALA A 393 -7.51 -19.18 -0.90
CA ALA A 393 -7.20 -19.21 -2.33
C ALA A 393 -8.48 -19.23 -3.18
N LYS A 394 -9.50 -20.00 -2.77
CA LYS A 394 -10.80 -20.00 -3.44
C LYS A 394 -11.49 -18.64 -3.40
N LYS A 395 -11.43 -17.95 -2.25
CA LYS A 395 -12.08 -16.66 -2.05
C LYS A 395 -11.34 -15.50 -2.75
N HIS A 396 -10.02 -15.51 -2.70
CA HIS A 396 -9.18 -14.37 -3.15
C HIS A 396 -8.43 -14.63 -4.47
N GLY A 397 -8.48 -15.86 -5.00
CA GLY A 397 -7.81 -16.25 -6.24
C GLY A 397 -6.29 -16.40 -6.12
N SER A 398 -5.72 -16.25 -4.91
CA SER A 398 -4.28 -16.37 -4.66
C SER A 398 -4.01 -16.70 -3.19
N LEU A 399 -2.77 -17.13 -2.88
CA LEU A 399 -2.28 -17.31 -1.50
C LEU A 399 -1.50 -16.09 -0.97
N ILE A 400 -1.71 -14.93 -1.58
CA ILE A 400 -1.11 -13.68 -1.12
C ILE A 400 -1.94 -13.15 0.03
N MET A 401 -1.37 -13.18 1.25
CA MET A 401 -2.03 -12.74 2.47
C MET A 401 -1.04 -12.07 3.41
N SER A 402 -1.53 -11.15 4.24
CA SER A 402 -0.72 -10.48 5.26
C SER A 402 -0.15 -11.49 6.27
N GLN A 403 1.07 -11.25 6.76
CA GLN A 403 1.65 -12.02 7.87
C GLN A 403 0.81 -11.94 9.17
N SER A 404 -0.01 -10.90 9.29
CA SER A 404 -0.97 -10.72 10.39
C SER A 404 -2.34 -11.33 10.12
N TYR A 405 -2.59 -11.92 8.93
CA TYR A 405 -3.85 -12.58 8.65
C TYR A 405 -4.06 -13.77 9.57
N GLU A 406 -5.17 -13.75 10.28
CA GLU A 406 -5.56 -14.75 11.26
C GLU A 406 -6.94 -15.30 10.90
N GLU A 407 -7.07 -16.61 10.89
CA GLU A 407 -8.34 -17.33 10.76
C GLU A 407 -8.35 -18.51 11.74
N ASP A 408 -9.38 -18.60 12.57
CA ASP A 408 -9.54 -19.61 13.62
C ASP A 408 -8.35 -19.70 14.62
N GLY A 409 -7.74 -18.55 14.92
CA GLY A 409 -6.56 -18.47 15.79
C GLY A 409 -5.25 -18.91 15.14
N LEU A 410 -5.25 -19.13 13.81
CA LEU A 410 -4.10 -19.60 13.04
C LEU A 410 -3.61 -18.52 12.07
N PHE A 411 -2.30 -18.53 11.81
CA PHE A 411 -1.63 -17.58 10.93
C PHE A 411 -1.13 -18.29 9.65
N PRO A 412 -1.98 -18.49 8.64
CA PRO A 412 -1.65 -19.29 7.46
C PRO A 412 -0.52 -18.67 6.61
N ALA A 413 -0.37 -17.34 6.58
CA ALA A 413 0.75 -16.70 5.88
C ALA A 413 2.12 -17.11 6.44
N ARG A 414 2.25 -17.16 7.76
CA ARG A 414 3.46 -17.60 8.46
C ARG A 414 3.74 -19.08 8.22
N TRP A 415 2.67 -19.89 8.21
CA TRP A 415 2.78 -21.31 7.88
C TRP A 415 3.25 -21.53 6.44
N LEU A 416 2.71 -20.82 5.45
CA LEU A 416 3.16 -20.86 4.05
C LEU A 416 4.64 -20.50 3.90
N ALA A 417 5.11 -19.47 4.62
CA ALA A 417 6.53 -19.11 4.63
C ALA A 417 7.39 -20.28 5.15
N THR A 418 6.93 -21.01 6.17
CA THR A 418 7.62 -22.21 6.67
C THR A 418 7.60 -23.34 5.63
N GLN A 419 6.48 -23.56 4.90
CA GLN A 419 6.44 -24.57 3.84
C GLN A 419 7.45 -24.24 2.72
N ARG A 420 7.61 -22.97 2.32
CA ARG A 420 8.65 -22.54 1.35
C ARG A 420 10.05 -22.93 1.81
N ARG A 421 10.36 -22.76 3.09
CA ARG A 421 11.67 -23.09 3.65
C ARG A 421 11.89 -24.60 3.76
N ARG A 422 10.85 -25.39 4.08
CA ARG A 422 10.89 -26.86 4.02
C ARG A 422 11.16 -27.33 2.59
N TYR A 423 10.47 -26.74 1.60
CA TYR A 423 10.64 -27.04 0.19
C TYR A 423 12.06 -26.70 -0.29
N ALA A 424 12.61 -25.57 0.12
CA ALA A 424 13.98 -25.15 -0.19
C ALA A 424 15.06 -25.92 0.58
N GLY A 425 14.70 -26.91 1.40
CA GLY A 425 15.64 -27.70 2.21
C GLY A 425 16.33 -26.95 3.36
N LYS A 426 15.85 -25.73 3.67
CA LYS A 426 16.45 -24.88 4.72
C LYS A 426 16.08 -25.32 6.15
N ILE A 427 14.98 -26.04 6.31
CA ILE A 427 14.52 -26.57 7.60
C ILE A 427 13.97 -27.99 7.45
N LYS A 428 14.04 -28.77 8.54
CA LYS A 428 13.52 -30.14 8.61
C LYS A 428 12.20 -30.19 9.40
N PRO A 429 11.32 -31.21 9.17
CA PRO A 429 11.45 -32.24 8.15
C PRO A 429 11.26 -31.72 6.75
N ALA A 430 11.85 -32.38 5.75
CA ALA A 430 11.57 -32.09 4.34
C ALA A 430 10.09 -32.30 4.04
N MET A 431 9.60 -31.68 3.00
CA MET A 431 8.23 -31.86 2.55
C MET A 431 8.06 -33.22 1.84
N THR A 432 6.88 -33.81 2.00
CA THR A 432 6.49 -34.98 1.22
C THR A 432 6.02 -34.55 -0.18
N GLU A 433 6.07 -35.47 -1.14
CA GLU A 433 5.56 -35.22 -2.50
C GLU A 433 4.06 -34.86 -2.49
N GLU A 434 3.30 -35.46 -1.57
CA GLU A 434 1.87 -35.18 -1.40
C GLU A 434 1.62 -33.77 -0.85
N GLU A 435 2.36 -33.32 0.14
CA GLU A 435 2.27 -31.94 0.65
C GLU A 435 2.58 -30.93 -0.46
N ILE A 436 3.61 -31.21 -1.28
CA ILE A 436 3.99 -30.35 -2.41
C ILE A 436 2.88 -30.32 -3.46
N ARG A 437 2.31 -31.49 -3.80
CA ARG A 437 1.21 -31.60 -4.78
C ARG A 437 -0.02 -30.79 -4.31
N LEU A 438 -0.44 -30.97 -3.08
CA LEU A 438 -1.60 -30.29 -2.50
C LEU A 438 -1.42 -28.77 -2.49
N LEU A 439 -0.26 -28.28 -2.09
CA LEU A 439 0.02 -26.84 -2.11
C LEU A 439 0.09 -26.27 -3.54
N ASN A 440 0.59 -27.02 -4.49
CA ASN A 440 0.58 -26.62 -5.91
C ASN A 440 -0.86 -26.50 -6.44
N GLU A 441 -1.77 -27.38 -6.02
CA GLU A 441 -3.18 -27.35 -6.43
C GLU A 441 -3.90 -26.06 -6.01
N ILE A 442 -3.51 -25.47 -4.89
CA ILE A 442 -4.07 -24.19 -4.40
C ILE A 442 -3.25 -22.96 -4.83
N GLY A 443 -2.28 -23.15 -5.71
CA GLY A 443 -1.51 -22.05 -6.30
C GLY A 443 -0.34 -21.55 -5.46
N MET A 444 0.34 -22.47 -4.74
CA MET A 444 1.53 -22.14 -3.96
C MET A 444 2.65 -21.60 -4.84
N ASP A 445 3.13 -20.40 -4.51
CA ASP A 445 4.35 -19.83 -5.04
C ASP A 445 5.51 -20.18 -4.10
N TRP A 446 6.45 -21.01 -4.61
CA TRP A 446 7.55 -21.54 -3.81
C TRP A 446 8.73 -20.57 -3.65
N ASP A 447 8.94 -19.69 -4.63
CA ASP A 447 9.92 -18.62 -4.53
C ASP A 447 9.30 -17.29 -4.99
N PRO A 448 8.66 -16.56 -4.08
CA PRO A 448 8.05 -15.27 -4.40
C PRO A 448 9.07 -14.23 -4.90
N ARG A 449 10.39 -14.49 -4.77
CA ARG A 449 11.46 -13.64 -5.29
C ARG A 449 11.89 -14.02 -6.71
N ASP A 450 11.56 -15.23 -7.19
CA ASP A 450 11.83 -15.66 -8.57
C ASP A 450 10.69 -15.25 -9.51
N ILE A 451 10.74 -14.00 -9.99
CA ILE A 451 9.77 -13.46 -10.94
C ILE A 451 9.75 -14.28 -12.24
N ASN A 452 10.89 -14.73 -12.73
CA ASN A 452 11.01 -15.51 -13.96
C ASN A 452 10.45 -16.93 -13.79
N GLY A 453 10.70 -17.58 -12.65
CA GLY A 453 10.17 -18.89 -12.34
C GLY A 453 8.64 -18.84 -12.17
N ARG A 454 8.12 -17.82 -11.51
CA ARG A 454 6.70 -17.56 -11.35
C ARG A 454 6.01 -17.35 -12.70
N TRP A 455 6.59 -16.55 -13.57
CA TRP A 455 6.06 -16.33 -14.91
C TRP A 455 6.02 -17.63 -15.72
N LYS A 456 7.09 -18.42 -15.71
CA LYS A 456 7.17 -19.73 -16.39
C LYS A 456 6.15 -20.73 -15.85
N TYR A 457 5.93 -20.75 -14.53
CA TYR A 457 4.91 -21.60 -13.89
C TYR A 457 3.51 -21.30 -14.42
N TRP A 458 3.09 -20.02 -14.35
CA TRP A 458 1.78 -19.61 -14.81
C TRP A 458 1.61 -19.73 -16.32
N TYR A 459 2.68 -19.49 -17.08
CA TYR A 459 2.67 -19.68 -18.52
C TYR A 459 2.47 -21.16 -18.89
N LYS A 460 3.12 -22.08 -18.17
CA LYS A 460 2.87 -23.52 -18.31
C LYS A 460 1.41 -23.88 -18.00
N LYS A 461 0.84 -23.35 -16.90
CA LYS A 461 -0.58 -23.54 -16.54
C LYS A 461 -1.53 -23.00 -17.61
N LEU A 462 -1.19 -21.91 -18.25
CA LEU A 462 -1.95 -21.34 -19.36
C LEU A 462 -1.93 -22.27 -20.59
N TRP A 463 -0.79 -22.90 -20.88
CA TRP A 463 -0.68 -23.92 -21.93
C TRP A 463 -1.49 -25.17 -21.62
N GLU A 464 -1.41 -25.70 -20.41
CA GLU A 464 -2.21 -26.83 -19.94
C GLU A 464 -3.72 -26.55 -20.09
N TYR A 465 -4.14 -25.33 -19.75
CA TYR A 465 -5.53 -24.89 -19.94
C TYR A 465 -5.94 -24.88 -21.41
N LYS A 466 -5.10 -24.29 -22.28
CA LYS A 466 -5.34 -24.25 -23.73
C LYS A 466 -5.45 -25.65 -24.35
N GLU A 467 -4.57 -26.57 -23.98
CA GLU A 467 -4.63 -27.96 -24.45
C GLU A 467 -5.92 -28.65 -24.03
N LYS A 468 -6.39 -28.39 -22.81
CA LYS A 468 -7.62 -29.00 -22.26
C LYS A 468 -8.91 -28.39 -22.82
N HIS A 469 -8.94 -27.08 -23.08
CA HIS A 469 -10.16 -26.33 -23.44
C HIS A 469 -10.17 -25.78 -24.86
N GLY A 470 -9.05 -25.84 -25.58
CA GLY A 470 -8.94 -25.39 -26.98
C GLY A 470 -8.73 -23.89 -27.18
N ASP A 471 -9.00 -23.08 -26.17
CA ASP A 471 -8.84 -21.62 -26.19
C ASP A 471 -8.23 -21.06 -24.89
N LEU A 472 -8.12 -19.72 -24.82
CA LEU A 472 -7.60 -18.99 -23.65
C LEU A 472 -8.68 -18.16 -22.95
N ASN A 473 -9.97 -18.51 -23.12
CA ASN A 473 -11.08 -17.83 -22.48
C ASN A 473 -11.32 -18.42 -21.08
N ILE A 474 -10.50 -17.99 -20.12
CA ILE A 474 -10.55 -18.49 -18.76
C ILE A 474 -11.75 -17.86 -18.05
N PRO A 475 -12.63 -18.64 -17.38
CA PRO A 475 -13.79 -18.10 -16.67
C PRO A 475 -13.40 -17.17 -15.52
N ALA A 476 -14.07 -16.01 -15.46
CA ALA A 476 -13.87 -15.01 -14.39
C ALA A 476 -14.58 -15.37 -13.07
N SER A 477 -15.39 -16.43 -13.05
CA SER A 477 -16.21 -16.84 -11.89
C SER A 477 -15.36 -17.06 -10.64
N ASN A 478 -15.84 -16.55 -9.52
CA ASN A 478 -15.20 -16.74 -8.21
C ASN A 478 -15.18 -18.20 -7.76
N ASP A 479 -16.07 -19.04 -8.28
CA ASP A 479 -16.16 -20.47 -7.99
C ASP A 479 -15.39 -21.35 -8.99
N SER A 480 -14.71 -20.75 -9.96
CA SER A 480 -13.92 -21.50 -10.94
C SER A 480 -12.60 -21.98 -10.36
N GLU A 481 -12.26 -23.25 -10.58
CA GLU A 481 -10.93 -23.83 -10.28
C GLU A 481 -9.78 -23.05 -10.97
N TYR A 482 -10.11 -22.32 -12.06
CA TYR A 482 -9.16 -21.55 -12.88
C TYR A 482 -9.03 -20.07 -12.46
N LYS A 483 -9.68 -19.64 -11.37
CA LYS A 483 -9.62 -18.24 -10.93
C LYS A 483 -8.19 -17.71 -10.74
N PRO A 484 -7.24 -18.43 -10.11
CA PRO A 484 -5.85 -17.97 -10.01
C PRO A 484 -5.19 -17.76 -11.37
N LEU A 485 -5.44 -18.67 -12.32
CA LEU A 485 -4.94 -18.57 -13.69
C LEU A 485 -5.60 -17.39 -14.44
N TYR A 486 -6.90 -17.16 -14.25
CA TYR A 486 -7.61 -16.00 -14.79
C TYR A 486 -6.98 -14.70 -14.29
N THR A 487 -6.77 -14.57 -12.97
CA THR A 487 -6.19 -13.37 -12.35
C THR A 487 -4.79 -13.09 -12.92
N TRP A 488 -3.93 -14.13 -12.99
CA TRP A 488 -2.60 -13.98 -13.57
C TRP A 488 -2.66 -13.62 -15.06
N THR A 489 -3.48 -14.31 -15.85
CA THR A 489 -3.60 -14.05 -17.30
C THR A 489 -4.13 -12.66 -17.58
N ASN A 490 -5.07 -12.20 -16.76
CA ASN A 490 -5.62 -10.85 -16.89
C ASN A 490 -4.54 -9.80 -16.58
N SER A 491 -3.75 -9.99 -15.54
CA SER A 491 -2.61 -9.10 -15.26
C SER A 491 -1.58 -9.08 -16.42
N GLN A 492 -1.31 -10.23 -17.10
CA GLN A 492 -0.44 -10.25 -18.28
C GLN A 492 -1.05 -9.55 -19.51
N ARG A 493 -2.38 -9.66 -19.69
CA ARG A 493 -3.09 -8.93 -20.74
C ARG A 493 -3.02 -7.42 -20.52
N TYR A 494 -3.20 -6.98 -19.29
CA TYR A 494 -3.04 -5.58 -18.90
C TYR A 494 -1.61 -5.10 -19.13
N ARG A 495 -0.60 -5.85 -18.71
CA ARG A 495 0.82 -5.57 -19.01
C ARG A 495 1.08 -5.37 -20.50
N LYS A 496 0.64 -6.32 -21.32
CA LYS A 496 0.82 -6.26 -22.79
C LYS A 496 0.08 -5.07 -23.42
N ALA A 497 -1.07 -4.71 -22.90
CA ALA A 497 -1.86 -3.59 -23.38
C ALA A 497 -1.30 -2.23 -22.97
N GLY A 498 -0.20 -2.21 -22.19
CA GLY A 498 0.34 -0.98 -21.58
C GLY A 498 -0.63 -0.32 -20.61
N LYS A 499 -1.60 -1.10 -20.10
CA LYS A 499 -2.67 -0.61 -19.21
C LYS A 499 -2.38 -0.86 -17.72
N ASP A 500 -1.24 -1.46 -17.41
CA ASP A 500 -0.80 -1.68 -16.04
C ASP A 500 0.62 -1.20 -15.86
N GLY A 501 0.86 -0.51 -14.78
CA GLY A 501 2.18 -0.26 -14.23
C GLY A 501 2.83 -1.51 -13.66
N TYR A 502 2.75 -2.62 -14.40
CA TYR A 502 3.57 -3.80 -14.19
C TYR A 502 4.58 -3.89 -15.34
N PRO A 503 5.89 -4.03 -15.02
CA PRO A 503 6.92 -4.22 -16.02
C PRO A 503 6.70 -5.48 -16.84
#